data_607c9e9044feb757b7663465a2420c7f
#
_entry.id   607c9e9044feb757b7663465a2420c7f
#
_cell.length_a   1.000
_cell.length_b   1.000
_cell.length_c   1.000
_cell.angle_alpha   90.00
_cell.angle_beta   90.00
_cell.angle_gamma   90.00
#
_symmetry.space_group_name_H-M   'P 1'
#
loop_
_entity.id
_entity.type
_entity.pdbx_description
1 polymer ?
#
loop_
_entity_poly.entity_id
_entity_poly.type
_entity_poly.pdbx_seq_one_letter_code
_entity_poly.pdbx_strand_id
1 'polypeptide(L)'
;MVATSGLRPPRNDMIATGTTSPCNDMGAFSLTAPRNDRIKKIMYQPTIGLEIHIELKTKTKMFCRCLNPSAGSGLALGNAERVNDPDEKHPNINICPICLAHPGTLPTINKKAVESVLKLGLALNCQIPKISKFDRKNYFYPDLPKGYQISQYDKPLCVGGYLEINSGMPDNQKIKKVRIRRIHLEEDTGRLLHMTDDNDDDKKQLSKVKSQRSMVSLVDFNRAGVPLMELVTEPDIENGEEAVAFAKELQLICRYLGISDADMEKGEMRVEVNISLREIADQRRLDTQINADTNLDNNLRESALNPRKSASLGTKVEIKNLNSFRAVQEAIDYEIKRQIEVLEKGEKVKQETRGWDDIKKRTVSQRIKEEAHDYRYFPEPDLPILLLRPSESEAEALQNGAPRSFARSEKGGVAAFDLEKLKIEIPELPNQKRLRFSQEYGLLANQIEILIEDKDLAQYFEESVSELDMDLCGLEADSRKKAIQLLYNYLTSDIRGLMNEQKMTIKELNITPENLADLIVLILKGEISSRLAKDILKEMFLTGLDPKQIIQEKGLKQISDGELLKQIVEEVIKENPKAVDDYKKGKENALQFLIGQAMRKSKGQGNPDIFRNILKANL
;
A
#
# COMPACT_ATOMS: atom_id res chain seq x y z
N MET A 1 25.22 45.59 29.89
CA MET A 1 26.62 45.76 30.25
C MET A 1 27.38 44.55 29.80
N VAL A 2 28.29 44.81 28.82
CA VAL A 2 29.59 44.22 28.54
C VAL A 2 29.55 42.73 28.12
N ALA A 3 29.58 42.33 26.90
CA ALA A 3 30.61 42.41 25.81
C ALA A 3 31.93 41.73 26.18
N THR A 4 32.35 40.74 25.42
CA THR A 4 33.45 40.65 24.46
C THR A 4 33.69 39.21 24.12
N SER A 5 33.63 38.86 22.86
CA SER A 5 34.71 38.68 21.82
C SER A 5 35.54 37.42 22.07
N GLY A 6 35.68 36.43 21.23
CA GLY A 6 36.06 36.46 19.84
C GLY A 6 37.39 35.76 19.69
N LEU A 7 37.53 34.78 18.80
CA LEU A 7 38.67 34.68 17.87
C LEU A 7 38.67 33.30 17.16
N ARG A 8 38.66 33.38 15.88
CA ARG A 8 38.96 32.35 14.88
C ARG A 8 40.47 32.34 14.55
N PRO A 9 40.91 31.53 13.64
CA PRO A 9 42.01 30.56 13.64
C PRO A 9 43.32 31.08 12.99
N PRO A 10 44.25 30.26 12.57
CA PRO A 10 44.53 30.29 11.15
C PRO A 10 44.84 28.94 10.46
N ARG A 11 44.64 28.97 9.17
CA ARG A 11 45.21 28.10 8.15
C ARG A 11 46.71 28.35 8.03
N ASN A 12 47.47 27.37 7.59
CA ASN A 12 48.46 27.59 6.55
C ASN A 12 48.90 26.31 5.85
N ASP A 13 48.95 26.49 4.59
CA ASP A 13 49.41 25.77 3.44
C ASP A 13 50.93 25.53 3.40
N MET A 14 51.25 24.68 2.44
CA MET A 14 52.37 24.69 1.49
C MET A 14 53.46 23.61 1.68
N ILE A 15 53.48 22.66 0.76
CA ILE A 15 54.24 22.54 -0.50
C ILE A 15 55.70 22.02 -0.33
N ALA A 16 55.92 20.92 -1.04
CA ALA A 16 56.87 20.63 -2.08
C ALA A 16 58.11 19.74 -1.84
N THR A 17 58.12 18.72 -2.63
CA THR A 17 59.17 18.24 -3.57
C THR A 17 60.48 17.64 -3.04
N GLY A 18 60.85 16.52 -3.66
CA GLY A 18 62.23 16.23 -3.97
C GLY A 18 62.69 14.78 -3.86
N THR A 19 62.53 14.06 -4.93
CA THR A 19 63.45 13.11 -5.60
C THR A 19 64.69 12.61 -4.85
N THR A 20 64.94 11.32 -4.82
CA THR A 20 65.96 10.51 -5.53
C THR A 20 66.24 9.19 -4.81
N SER A 21 66.21 8.11 -5.55
CA SER A 21 66.87 6.82 -5.26
C SER A 21 68.39 6.98 -5.49
N PRO A 22 69.35 6.09 -5.08
CA PRO A 22 69.26 4.64 -5.38
C PRO A 22 70.00 3.65 -4.43
N CYS A 23 69.70 2.35 -4.68
CA CYS A 23 70.57 1.15 -4.67
C CYS A 23 71.10 0.47 -3.41
N ASN A 24 70.76 -0.81 -3.35
CA ASN A 24 71.52 -2.01 -2.98
C ASN A 24 72.07 -2.18 -1.53
N ASP A 25 71.56 -3.18 -0.79
CA ASP A 25 72.32 -4.43 -0.66
C ASP A 25 71.53 -5.54 0.08
N MET A 26 71.89 -6.78 -0.19
CA MET A 26 71.31 -8.05 0.17
C MET A 26 71.32 -8.34 1.67
N GLY A 27 70.21 -8.93 2.15
CA GLY A 27 70.15 -9.59 3.43
C GLY A 27 68.93 -10.53 3.45
N ALA A 28 69.18 -11.81 3.19
CA ALA A 28 68.19 -12.87 3.26
C ALA A 28 67.74 -13.07 4.71
N PHE A 29 66.57 -12.53 5.07
CA PHE A 29 65.84 -12.94 6.27
C PHE A 29 64.58 -13.65 5.83
N SER A 30 64.49 -14.93 6.18
CA SER A 30 63.29 -15.77 6.11
C SER A 30 62.20 -15.11 6.96
N LEU A 31 61.32 -14.34 6.36
CA LEU A 31 60.06 -13.91 6.95
C LEU A 31 59.04 -14.98 6.66
N THR A 32 58.76 -15.79 7.70
CA THR A 32 57.50 -16.56 7.79
C THR A 32 56.36 -15.58 7.54
N ALA A 33 55.66 -15.79 6.43
CA ALA A 33 54.45 -15.03 6.11
C ALA A 33 53.45 -15.10 7.30
N PRO A 34 52.86 -13.96 7.70
CA PRO A 34 51.82 -14.00 8.71
C PRO A 34 50.68 -14.90 8.20
N ARG A 35 50.26 -15.84 9.03
CA ARG A 35 49.04 -16.64 8.81
C ARG A 35 47.93 -15.65 8.47
N ASN A 36 47.41 -15.74 7.28
CA ASN A 36 46.19 -15.11 6.86
C ASN A 36 45.08 -15.60 7.83
N ASP A 37 44.85 -14.86 8.90
CA ASP A 37 43.62 -14.93 9.65
C ASP A 37 42.53 -14.42 8.72
N ARG A 38 41.99 -15.32 7.90
CA ARG A 38 40.77 -15.09 7.17
C ARG A 38 39.69 -14.84 8.22
N ILE A 39 39.42 -13.55 8.46
CA ILE A 39 38.26 -13.11 9.25
C ILE A 39 37.07 -13.85 8.67
N LYS A 40 36.48 -14.71 9.48
CA LYS A 40 35.26 -15.44 9.14
C LYS A 40 34.17 -14.39 8.94
N LYS A 41 33.83 -14.05 7.71
CA LYS A 41 32.68 -13.20 7.43
C LYS A 41 31.42 -14.02 7.74
N ILE A 42 30.88 -13.84 8.94
CA ILE A 42 29.62 -14.43 9.34
C ILE A 42 28.54 -13.75 8.50
N MET A 43 27.69 -14.56 7.82
CA MET A 43 26.54 -14.04 7.10
C MET A 43 25.31 -14.16 8.00
N TYR A 44 24.55 -13.09 8.07
CA TYR A 44 23.30 -13.04 8.83
C TYR A 44 22.11 -12.99 7.86
N GLN A 45 21.07 -13.77 8.15
CA GLN A 45 19.80 -13.73 7.42
C GLN A 45 18.72 -13.19 8.32
N PRO A 46 18.03 -12.10 7.90
CA PRO A 46 16.86 -11.62 8.61
C PRO A 46 15.71 -12.63 8.54
N THR A 47 14.93 -12.67 9.59
CA THR A 47 13.72 -13.47 9.72
C THR A 47 12.66 -12.54 10.32
N ILE A 48 11.68 -12.15 9.50
CA ILE A 48 10.74 -11.07 9.80
C ILE A 48 9.32 -11.61 9.71
N GLY A 49 8.52 -11.35 10.74
CA GLY A 49 7.08 -11.52 10.75
C GLY A 49 6.39 -10.18 10.98
N LEU A 50 5.22 -10.01 10.42
CA LEU A 50 4.40 -8.82 10.58
C LEU A 50 3.18 -9.12 11.44
N GLU A 51 2.79 -8.14 12.25
CA GLU A 51 1.53 -8.03 12.93
C GLU A 51 0.85 -6.76 12.44
N ILE A 52 -0.31 -6.92 11.78
CA ILE A 52 -0.96 -5.82 11.08
C ILE A 52 -2.38 -5.67 11.61
N HIS A 53 -2.66 -4.48 12.14
CA HIS A 53 -3.98 -4.11 12.62
C HIS A 53 -4.68 -3.23 11.58
N ILE A 54 -5.95 -3.54 11.28
CA ILE A 54 -6.75 -2.79 10.30
C ILE A 54 -8.14 -2.53 10.87
N GLU A 55 -8.53 -1.25 10.95
CA GLU A 55 -9.87 -0.83 11.32
C GLU A 55 -10.85 -1.17 10.18
N LEU A 56 -11.98 -1.80 10.53
CA LEU A 56 -12.96 -2.23 9.55
C LEU A 56 -14.04 -1.17 9.31
N LYS A 57 -14.41 -0.98 8.06
CA LYS A 57 -15.41 -0.02 7.60
C LYS A 57 -16.83 -0.55 7.80
N THR A 58 -17.25 -0.62 9.06
CA THR A 58 -18.62 -1.01 9.44
C THR A 58 -19.43 0.21 9.86
N LYS A 59 -20.77 0.15 9.74
CA LYS A 59 -21.65 1.26 10.16
C LYS A 59 -21.58 1.53 11.67
N THR A 60 -21.39 0.47 12.45
CA THR A 60 -21.39 0.55 13.92
C THR A 60 -20.14 -0.08 14.48
N LYS A 61 -19.85 0.25 15.73
CA LYS A 61 -18.74 -0.33 16.48
C LYS A 61 -18.91 -1.84 16.67
N MET A 62 -17.85 -2.49 17.17
CA MET A 62 -17.77 -3.95 17.26
C MET A 62 -18.83 -4.57 18.16
N PHE A 63 -19.11 -3.96 19.31
CA PHE A 63 -19.97 -4.54 20.34
C PHE A 63 -21.14 -3.65 20.74
N CYS A 64 -21.41 -2.55 20.04
CA CYS A 64 -22.52 -1.65 20.33
C CYS A 64 -23.06 -0.98 19.06
N ARG A 65 -24.12 -0.15 19.21
CA ARG A 65 -24.76 0.58 18.11
C ARG A 65 -24.18 1.96 17.83
N CYS A 66 -23.15 2.40 18.55
CA CYS A 66 -22.50 3.66 18.25
C CYS A 66 -21.94 3.65 16.83
N LEU A 67 -21.95 4.79 16.15
CA LEU A 67 -21.36 4.90 14.83
C LEU A 67 -19.86 4.62 14.89
N ASN A 68 -19.38 3.98 13.84
CA ASN A 68 -17.97 3.73 13.68
C ASN A 68 -17.30 4.93 12.97
N PRO A 69 -16.34 5.62 13.61
CA PRO A 69 -15.63 6.74 12.97
C PRO A 69 -14.92 6.37 11.66
N SER A 70 -14.47 5.13 11.55
CA SER A 70 -13.77 4.62 10.34
C SER A 70 -14.70 4.31 9.16
N ALA A 71 -16.02 4.56 9.28
CA ALA A 71 -16.98 4.28 8.20
C ALA A 71 -16.94 5.30 7.04
N GLY A 72 -16.26 6.43 7.22
CA GLY A 72 -16.21 7.53 6.25
C GLY A 72 -17.52 8.32 6.16
N SER A 73 -17.46 9.51 5.59
CA SER A 73 -18.58 10.45 5.46
C SER A 73 -19.68 10.01 4.47
N GLY A 74 -19.50 8.90 3.74
CA GLY A 74 -20.43 8.43 2.71
C GLY A 74 -21.70 7.75 3.19
N LEU A 75 -21.89 7.55 4.50
CA LEU A 75 -23.09 6.95 5.08
C LEU A 75 -23.99 8.03 5.71
N ALA A 76 -24.44 9.00 4.90
CA ALA A 76 -25.52 9.89 5.27
C ALA A 76 -26.79 9.07 5.54
N LEU A 77 -27.03 8.76 6.80
CA LEU A 77 -28.35 8.34 7.25
C LEU A 77 -29.25 9.56 7.10
N GLY A 78 -30.23 9.46 6.17
CA GLY A 78 -31.15 10.54 5.89
C GLY A 78 -31.74 11.18 7.15
N ASN A 79 -31.76 12.50 7.17
CA ASN A 79 -32.55 13.43 8.00
C ASN A 79 -32.77 13.15 9.50
N ALA A 80 -32.11 12.19 10.12
CA ALA A 80 -32.05 12.07 11.56
C ALA A 80 -30.87 12.92 12.05
N GLU A 81 -31.17 13.89 12.87
CA GLU A 81 -30.26 14.83 13.55
C GLU A 81 -28.82 14.32 13.70
N ARG A 82 -27.87 15.19 13.41
CA ARG A 82 -26.39 15.02 13.46
C ARG A 82 -25.85 14.52 14.82
N VAL A 83 -26.37 13.40 15.28
CA VAL A 83 -25.87 12.72 16.46
C VAL A 83 -24.95 11.62 15.93
N ASN A 84 -23.63 11.85 15.92
CA ASN A 84 -22.55 10.93 15.54
C ASN A 84 -22.03 11.08 14.09
N ASP A 85 -21.36 12.19 13.82
CA ASP A 85 -20.54 12.38 12.64
C ASP A 85 -19.29 11.46 12.76
N PRO A 86 -18.97 10.57 11.79
CA PRO A 86 -17.74 9.79 11.82
C PRO A 86 -16.47 10.67 11.79
N ASP A 87 -16.56 11.87 11.19
CA ASP A 87 -15.48 12.87 11.18
C ASP A 87 -15.55 13.83 12.39
N GLU A 88 -16.31 13.47 13.43
CA GLU A 88 -16.51 14.31 14.61
C GLU A 88 -15.18 14.66 15.30
N LYS A 89 -14.88 15.93 15.33
CA LYS A 89 -13.66 16.47 15.94
C LYS A 89 -13.77 16.65 17.46
N HIS A 90 -14.99 16.55 18.00
CA HIS A 90 -15.23 16.69 19.42
C HIS A 90 -15.01 15.35 20.14
N PRO A 91 -14.20 15.31 21.20
CA PRO A 91 -13.92 14.06 21.89
C PRO A 91 -15.17 13.54 22.63
N ASN A 92 -15.26 12.22 22.73
CA ASN A 92 -16.25 11.52 23.55
C ASN A 92 -17.73 11.75 23.17
N ILE A 93 -18.04 11.94 21.88
CA ILE A 93 -19.42 12.08 21.38
C ILE A 93 -19.97 10.73 20.89
N ASN A 94 -19.17 9.95 20.16
CA ASN A 94 -19.55 8.64 19.65
C ASN A 94 -19.38 7.52 20.70
N ILE A 95 -20.00 7.68 21.86
CA ILE A 95 -19.85 6.78 23.00
C ILE A 95 -21.20 6.39 23.58
N CYS A 96 -21.24 5.23 24.25
CA CYS A 96 -22.40 4.75 25.00
C CYS A 96 -21.94 4.01 26.26
N PRO A 97 -22.85 3.61 27.16
CA PRO A 97 -22.48 2.84 28.34
C PRO A 97 -21.69 1.56 28.05
N ILE A 98 -21.91 0.90 26.90
CA ILE A 98 -21.12 -0.29 26.51
C ILE A 98 -19.69 0.10 26.16
N CYS A 99 -19.47 1.14 25.32
CA CYS A 99 -18.12 1.63 25.00
C CYS A 99 -17.34 2.06 26.24
N LEU A 100 -18.03 2.65 27.22
CA LEU A 100 -17.47 3.14 28.48
C LEU A 100 -17.40 2.06 29.56
N ALA A 101 -17.77 0.82 29.25
CA ALA A 101 -17.74 -0.29 30.19
C ALA A 101 -18.55 -0.07 31.47
N HIS A 102 -19.71 0.59 31.38
CA HIS A 102 -20.57 0.76 32.55
C HIS A 102 -21.04 -0.61 33.08
N PRO A 103 -21.03 -0.80 34.41
CA PRO A 103 -21.48 -2.06 35.02
C PRO A 103 -22.90 -2.45 34.57
N GLY A 104 -23.08 -3.74 34.25
CA GLY A 104 -24.38 -4.28 33.84
C GLY A 104 -24.73 -4.12 32.36
N THR A 105 -23.84 -3.56 31.54
CA THR A 105 -24.04 -3.50 30.08
C THR A 105 -23.55 -4.77 29.41
N LEU A 106 -24.28 -5.23 28.37
CA LEU A 106 -23.95 -6.45 27.63
C LEU A 106 -23.51 -6.09 26.19
N PRO A 107 -22.35 -6.57 25.74
CA PRO A 107 -21.86 -6.39 24.37
C PRO A 107 -22.69 -7.25 23.38
N THR A 108 -22.76 -6.80 22.13
CA THR A 108 -23.37 -7.55 21.01
C THR A 108 -22.46 -7.54 19.80
N ILE A 109 -22.23 -8.72 19.20
CA ILE A 109 -21.28 -8.89 18.10
C ILE A 109 -21.79 -8.21 16.83
N ASN A 110 -20.92 -7.43 16.18
CA ASN A 110 -21.20 -6.86 14.86
C ASN A 110 -20.99 -7.93 13.78
N LYS A 111 -22.11 -8.42 13.21
CA LYS A 111 -22.08 -9.45 12.17
C LYS A 111 -21.26 -9.04 10.95
N LYS A 112 -21.34 -7.76 10.51
CA LYS A 112 -20.62 -7.27 9.33
C LYS A 112 -19.11 -7.29 9.53
N ALA A 113 -18.62 -7.01 10.74
CA ALA A 113 -17.22 -7.12 11.07
C ALA A 113 -16.71 -8.57 10.93
N VAL A 114 -17.48 -9.55 11.43
CA VAL A 114 -17.15 -10.97 11.26
C VAL A 114 -17.14 -11.36 9.78
N GLU A 115 -18.18 -10.99 9.00
CA GLU A 115 -18.24 -11.25 7.55
C GLU A 115 -17.05 -10.63 6.80
N SER A 116 -16.62 -9.44 7.19
CA SER A 116 -15.47 -8.76 6.56
C SER A 116 -14.17 -9.54 6.75
N VAL A 117 -13.91 -10.03 7.96
CA VAL A 117 -12.73 -10.85 8.24
C VAL A 117 -12.81 -12.21 7.55
N LEU A 118 -13.99 -12.85 7.52
CA LEU A 118 -14.18 -14.10 6.79
C LEU A 118 -13.94 -13.93 5.29
N LYS A 119 -14.42 -12.83 4.67
CA LYS A 119 -14.13 -12.50 3.27
C LYS A 119 -12.64 -12.35 3.00
N LEU A 120 -11.93 -11.61 3.86
CA LEU A 120 -10.49 -11.49 3.74
C LEU A 120 -9.79 -12.84 3.89
N GLY A 121 -10.17 -13.63 4.90
CA GLY A 121 -9.62 -14.97 5.09
C GLY A 121 -9.81 -15.87 3.86
N LEU A 122 -10.99 -15.85 3.24
CA LEU A 122 -11.26 -16.59 2.00
C LEU A 122 -10.42 -16.08 0.84
N ALA A 123 -10.28 -14.76 0.69
CA ALA A 123 -9.43 -14.13 -0.33
C ALA A 123 -7.94 -14.49 -0.19
N LEU A 124 -7.47 -14.71 1.04
CA LEU A 124 -6.10 -15.09 1.38
C LEU A 124 -5.89 -16.60 1.55
N ASN A 125 -6.85 -17.41 1.08
CA ASN A 125 -6.81 -18.87 1.14
C ASN A 125 -6.64 -19.43 2.57
N CYS A 126 -7.15 -18.73 3.58
CA CYS A 126 -7.15 -19.20 4.95
C CYS A 126 -8.17 -20.32 5.17
N GLN A 127 -7.89 -21.17 6.14
CA GLN A 127 -8.83 -22.13 6.66
C GLN A 127 -9.77 -21.46 7.66
N ILE A 128 -11.07 -21.63 7.46
CA ILE A 128 -12.09 -21.16 8.40
C ILE A 128 -12.40 -22.31 9.37
N PRO A 129 -12.17 -22.17 10.69
CA PRO A 129 -12.50 -23.21 11.66
C PRO A 129 -14.01 -23.40 11.81
N LYS A 130 -14.44 -24.51 12.42
CA LYS A 130 -15.86 -24.76 12.67
C LYS A 130 -16.48 -23.76 13.64
N ILE A 131 -15.70 -23.38 14.65
CA ILE A 131 -16.12 -22.47 15.71
C ILE A 131 -15.07 -21.40 15.95
N SER A 132 -15.52 -20.24 16.39
CA SER A 132 -14.68 -19.16 16.89
C SER A 132 -15.29 -18.58 18.17
N LYS A 133 -14.49 -17.94 19.01
CA LYS A 133 -14.95 -17.30 20.24
C LYS A 133 -14.15 -16.05 20.54
N PHE A 134 -14.73 -15.19 21.34
CA PHE A 134 -14.04 -14.03 21.90
C PHE A 134 -13.50 -14.35 23.30
N ASP A 135 -12.37 -13.75 23.61
CA ASP A 135 -11.67 -13.86 24.89
C ASP A 135 -11.37 -12.46 25.43
N ARG A 136 -11.22 -12.34 26.74
CA ARG A 136 -10.72 -11.12 27.39
C ARG A 136 -9.21 -11.14 27.45
N LYS A 137 -8.57 -10.12 26.84
CA LYS A 137 -7.14 -9.82 26.95
C LYS A 137 -6.93 -8.79 28.04
N ASN A 138 -6.51 -9.21 29.23
CA ASN A 138 -6.51 -8.33 30.40
C ASN A 138 -5.24 -7.51 30.48
N TYR A 139 -5.38 -6.18 30.44
CA TYR A 139 -4.34 -5.21 30.74
C TYR A 139 -4.96 -3.86 31.08
N PHE A 140 -4.27 -3.08 31.89
CA PHE A 140 -4.76 -1.78 32.35
C PHE A 140 -4.08 -0.66 31.58
N TYR A 141 -4.89 0.13 30.89
CA TYR A 141 -4.43 1.34 30.23
C TYR A 141 -5.53 2.39 30.23
N PRO A 142 -5.20 3.72 30.31
CA PRO A 142 -6.23 4.77 30.43
C PRO A 142 -7.25 4.81 29.29
N ASP A 143 -6.87 4.43 28.09
CA ASP A 143 -7.73 4.38 26.89
C ASP A 143 -8.53 3.07 26.75
N LEU A 144 -8.41 2.18 27.74
CA LEU A 144 -9.12 0.90 27.79
C LEU A 144 -10.12 0.88 28.97
N PRO A 145 -11.36 1.39 28.79
CA PRO A 145 -12.27 1.64 29.90
C PRO A 145 -12.70 0.39 30.68
N LYS A 146 -12.68 -0.77 30.03
CA LYS A 146 -13.02 -2.09 30.64
C LYS A 146 -11.88 -2.66 31.49
N GLY A 147 -10.64 -2.17 31.32
CA GLY A 147 -9.44 -2.82 31.88
C GLY A 147 -9.05 -4.13 31.16
N TYR A 148 -9.77 -4.48 30.09
CA TYR A 148 -9.46 -5.57 29.18
C TYR A 148 -9.94 -5.23 27.77
N GLN A 149 -9.32 -5.81 26.77
CA GLN A 149 -9.74 -5.76 25.37
C GLN A 149 -10.46 -7.06 25.02
N ILE A 150 -11.60 -6.98 24.34
CA ILE A 150 -12.24 -8.16 23.78
C ILE A 150 -11.53 -8.48 22.46
N SER A 151 -10.95 -9.67 22.37
CA SER A 151 -10.12 -10.15 21.27
C SER A 151 -10.38 -11.64 21.04
N GLN A 152 -9.55 -12.33 20.24
CA GLN A 152 -9.63 -13.78 20.02
C GLN A 152 -8.24 -14.40 20.20
N TYR A 153 -8.12 -15.39 21.05
CA TYR A 153 -6.83 -16.00 21.38
C TYR A 153 -6.62 -17.37 20.72
N ASP A 154 -7.32 -18.41 21.22
CA ASP A 154 -7.12 -19.80 20.80
C ASP A 154 -8.07 -20.23 19.67
N LYS A 155 -9.13 -19.46 19.40
CA LYS A 155 -10.14 -19.75 18.37
C LYS A 155 -10.36 -18.54 17.46
N PRO A 156 -9.34 -18.13 16.66
CA PRO A 156 -9.46 -17.03 15.73
C PRO A 156 -10.46 -17.35 14.61
N LEU A 157 -10.89 -16.33 13.84
CA LEU A 157 -11.78 -16.49 12.69
C LEU A 157 -11.15 -17.22 11.52
N CYS A 158 -9.86 -17.01 11.29
CA CYS A 158 -9.13 -17.62 10.17
C CYS A 158 -7.76 -18.11 10.64
N VAL A 159 -7.30 -19.24 10.09
CA VAL A 159 -5.98 -19.81 10.37
C VAL A 159 -5.28 -20.23 9.08
N GLY A 160 -3.97 -20.08 9.03
CA GLY A 160 -3.19 -20.39 7.84
C GLY A 160 -3.47 -19.45 6.68
N GLY A 161 -3.22 -19.90 5.45
CA GLY A 161 -3.33 -19.10 4.25
C GLY A 161 -2.02 -18.45 3.85
N TYR A 162 -2.05 -17.63 2.80
CA TYR A 162 -0.88 -16.93 2.30
C TYR A 162 -1.27 -15.71 1.46
N LEU A 163 -0.33 -14.78 1.33
CA LEU A 163 -0.37 -13.67 0.39
C LEU A 163 0.85 -13.75 -0.52
N GLU A 164 0.62 -13.64 -1.82
CA GLU A 164 1.68 -13.58 -2.84
C GLU A 164 2.13 -12.13 -3.02
N ILE A 165 3.44 -11.91 -2.96
CA ILE A 165 4.07 -10.61 -3.18
C ILE A 165 5.09 -10.71 -4.30
N ASN A 166 5.29 -9.61 -5.01
CA ASN A 166 6.40 -9.47 -5.93
C ASN A 166 7.66 -9.15 -5.12
N SER A 167 8.67 -10.00 -5.20
CA SER A 167 9.97 -9.80 -4.57
C SER A 167 11.07 -9.77 -5.63
N GLY A 168 12.13 -8.97 -5.39
CA GLY A 168 13.27 -8.84 -6.30
C GLY A 168 13.27 -7.57 -7.15
N MET A 169 14.38 -7.35 -7.87
CA MET A 169 14.56 -6.19 -8.76
C MET A 169 13.54 -6.20 -9.91
N PRO A 170 13.17 -5.04 -10.47
CA PRO A 170 12.18 -4.93 -11.57
C PRO A 170 12.45 -5.88 -12.75
N ASP A 171 13.73 -6.15 -13.05
CA ASP A 171 14.14 -7.03 -14.16
C ASP A 171 14.13 -8.51 -13.79
N ASN A 172 13.94 -8.88 -12.51
CA ASN A 172 13.94 -10.25 -12.03
C ASN A 172 12.93 -10.43 -10.88
N GLN A 173 11.68 -10.06 -11.13
CA GLN A 173 10.60 -10.23 -10.17
C GLN A 173 10.33 -11.72 -9.94
N LYS A 174 10.30 -12.11 -8.67
CA LYS A 174 9.90 -13.43 -8.21
C LYS A 174 8.66 -13.32 -7.36
N ILE A 175 7.70 -14.18 -7.58
CA ILE A 175 6.55 -14.30 -6.71
C ILE A 175 6.98 -15.04 -5.45
N LYS A 176 6.82 -14.40 -4.29
CA LYS A 176 7.07 -14.99 -2.97
C LYS A 176 5.75 -15.14 -2.23
N LYS A 177 5.51 -16.32 -1.68
CA LYS A 177 4.37 -16.59 -0.79
C LYS A 177 4.79 -16.30 0.64
N VAL A 178 4.12 -15.36 1.28
CA VAL A 178 4.24 -15.10 2.71
C VAL A 178 3.05 -15.74 3.40
N ARG A 179 3.33 -16.70 4.28
CA ARG A 179 2.29 -17.45 5.00
C ARG A 179 1.66 -16.59 6.09
N ILE A 180 0.37 -16.80 6.28
CA ILE A 180 -0.42 -16.17 7.34
C ILE A 180 -0.60 -17.18 8.46
N ARG A 181 -0.35 -16.77 9.69
CA ARG A 181 -0.59 -17.61 10.88
C ARG A 181 -2.06 -17.59 11.26
N ARG A 182 -2.64 -16.39 11.39
CA ARG A 182 -4.04 -16.20 11.77
C ARG A 182 -4.54 -14.82 11.36
N ILE A 183 -5.86 -14.72 11.27
CA ILE A 183 -6.58 -13.44 11.24
C ILE A 183 -7.68 -13.52 12.28
N HIS A 184 -7.78 -12.51 13.14
CA HIS A 184 -8.79 -12.46 14.18
C HIS A 184 -9.36 -11.05 14.37
N LEU A 185 -10.48 -10.98 15.08
CA LEU A 185 -11.17 -9.74 15.43
C LEU A 185 -10.90 -9.35 16.86
N GLU A 186 -10.81 -8.05 17.08
CA GLU A 186 -10.79 -7.40 18.37
C GLU A 186 -11.49 -6.03 18.30
N GLU A 187 -11.60 -5.35 19.41
CA GLU A 187 -12.02 -3.97 19.47
C GLU A 187 -10.82 -3.04 19.62
N ASP A 188 -10.85 -1.86 18.99
CA ASP A 188 -9.82 -0.85 19.18
C ASP A 188 -10.01 -0.13 20.53
N THR A 189 -8.94 0.47 21.04
CA THR A 189 -8.90 1.28 22.27
C THR A 189 -9.26 2.72 21.98
N GLY A 190 -9.42 3.56 23.02
CA GLY A 190 -9.52 4.99 22.89
C GLY A 190 -8.22 5.62 22.36
N ARG A 191 -8.20 6.95 22.32
CA ARG A 191 -7.03 7.72 21.90
C ARG A 191 -6.50 8.51 23.11
N LEU A 192 -5.19 8.44 23.31
CA LEU A 192 -4.48 9.25 24.31
C LEU A 192 -3.80 10.43 23.63
N LEU A 193 -4.02 11.63 24.15
CA LEU A 193 -3.34 12.85 23.76
C LEU A 193 -2.49 13.32 24.95
N HIS A 194 -1.18 13.26 24.80
CA HIS A 194 -0.23 13.76 25.79
C HIS A 194 0.05 15.22 25.50
N MET A 195 -0.28 16.09 26.46
CA MET A 195 0.00 17.51 26.36
C MET A 195 1.46 17.74 26.73
N THR A 196 2.28 18.17 25.76
CA THR A 196 3.65 18.64 26.00
C THR A 196 3.69 20.16 25.97
N ASP A 197 4.57 20.77 26.76
CA ASP A 197 4.69 22.25 26.86
C ASP A 197 5.04 22.97 25.55
N ASP A 198 5.38 22.22 24.48
CA ASP A 198 5.90 22.76 23.22
C ASP A 198 4.85 23.00 22.12
N ASN A 199 3.59 22.59 22.31
CA ASN A 199 2.53 22.79 21.32
C ASN A 199 1.73 24.08 21.59
N ASP A 200 2.03 25.14 20.82
CA ASP A 200 1.40 26.46 20.96
C ASP A 200 -0.11 26.50 20.62
N ASP A 201 -0.59 25.58 19.78
CA ASP A 201 -2.00 25.55 19.38
C ASP A 201 -2.94 25.02 20.48
N ASP A 202 -2.44 24.17 21.36
CA ASP A 202 -3.22 23.58 22.47
C ASP A 202 -3.36 24.52 23.67
N LYS A 203 -2.55 25.58 23.77
CA LYS A 203 -2.56 26.58 24.89
C LYS A 203 -3.86 27.35 24.98
N LYS A 204 -4.63 27.50 23.91
CA LYS A 204 -5.90 28.25 23.89
C LYS A 204 -7.05 27.55 24.61
N GLN A 205 -7.01 26.20 24.68
CA GLN A 205 -8.07 25.45 25.39
C GLN A 205 -7.81 25.27 26.90
N LEU A 206 -6.55 25.30 27.34
CA LEU A 206 -6.15 25.05 28.72
C LEU A 206 -5.99 26.31 29.60
N SER A 207 -6.25 27.51 29.09
CA SER A 207 -6.06 28.76 29.85
C SER A 207 -6.92 28.90 31.11
N LYS A 208 -7.78 27.94 31.42
CA LYS A 208 -8.64 27.94 32.62
C LYS A 208 -8.12 27.11 33.79
N VAL A 209 -7.04 26.33 33.62
CA VAL A 209 -6.46 25.52 34.71
C VAL A 209 -5.02 25.96 34.97
N LYS A 210 -4.88 27.16 35.50
CA LYS A 210 -3.58 27.66 35.95
C LYS A 210 -3.38 27.28 37.42
N SER A 211 -2.88 26.09 37.70
CA SER A 211 -2.03 25.84 38.87
C SER A 211 -1.61 24.38 38.95
N GLN A 212 -0.46 24.10 38.55
CA GLN A 212 0.38 22.89 38.59
C GLN A 212 0.76 22.40 37.18
N ARG A 213 2.04 22.48 36.87
CA ARG A 213 2.69 21.82 35.72
C ARG A 213 2.64 20.30 35.92
N SER A 214 1.47 19.71 35.72
CA SER A 214 1.34 18.25 35.62
C SER A 214 1.17 17.89 34.15
N MET A 215 1.94 16.94 33.68
CA MET A 215 1.69 16.30 32.38
C MET A 215 0.28 15.70 32.42
N VAL A 216 -0.64 16.30 31.69
CA VAL A 216 -2.02 15.83 31.59
C VAL A 216 -2.18 15.06 30.32
N SER A 217 -2.75 13.86 30.41
CA SER A 217 -3.17 13.07 29.25
C SER A 217 -4.67 13.18 29.11
N LEU A 218 -5.13 13.57 27.91
CA LEU A 218 -6.54 13.57 27.56
C LEU A 218 -6.91 12.24 26.92
N VAL A 219 -8.11 11.75 27.20
CA VAL A 219 -8.63 10.49 26.66
C VAL A 219 -9.85 10.77 25.81
N ASP A 220 -9.81 10.32 24.55
CA ASP A 220 -10.95 10.31 23.66
C ASP A 220 -11.37 8.86 23.36
N PHE A 221 -12.59 8.52 23.78
CA PHE A 221 -13.18 7.18 23.57
C PHE A 221 -14.00 7.07 22.29
N ASN A 222 -14.00 8.06 21.41
CA ASN A 222 -14.72 7.95 20.12
C ASN A 222 -14.28 6.72 19.34
N ARG A 223 -12.99 6.39 19.37
CA ARG A 223 -12.44 5.20 18.70
C ARG A 223 -12.65 3.90 19.49
N ALA A 224 -12.82 3.96 20.81
CA ALA A 224 -12.98 2.77 21.65
C ALA A 224 -14.14 1.89 21.16
N GLY A 225 -13.87 0.62 20.92
CA GLY A 225 -14.84 -0.35 20.40
C GLY A 225 -14.99 -0.36 18.86
N VAL A 226 -14.17 0.36 18.11
CA VAL A 226 -14.10 0.22 16.63
C VAL A 226 -13.68 -1.21 16.30
N PRO A 227 -14.33 -1.88 15.31
CA PRO A 227 -13.91 -3.22 14.89
C PRO A 227 -12.50 -3.19 14.33
N LEU A 228 -11.60 -3.93 14.95
CA LEU A 228 -10.20 -4.03 14.60
C LEU A 228 -9.87 -5.46 14.20
N MET A 229 -9.29 -5.62 13.04
CA MET A 229 -8.78 -6.90 12.56
C MET A 229 -7.28 -6.95 12.79
N GLU A 230 -6.78 -8.05 13.35
CA GLU A 230 -5.35 -8.33 13.46
C GLU A 230 -4.99 -9.50 12.54
N LEU A 231 -4.02 -9.28 11.65
CA LEU A 231 -3.40 -10.31 10.81
C LEU A 231 -1.97 -10.52 11.27
N VAL A 232 -1.62 -11.78 11.56
CA VAL A 232 -0.27 -12.18 11.94
C VAL A 232 0.31 -13.08 10.86
N THR A 233 1.51 -12.75 10.36
CA THR A 233 2.21 -13.60 9.39
C THR A 233 3.10 -14.63 10.07
N GLU A 234 3.50 -15.67 9.32
CA GLU A 234 4.69 -16.44 9.62
C GLU A 234 5.94 -15.60 9.28
N PRO A 235 7.10 -15.90 9.87
CA PRO A 235 8.31 -15.11 9.68
C PRO A 235 9.03 -15.48 8.37
N ASP A 236 8.34 -15.30 7.26
CA ASP A 236 8.83 -15.63 5.91
C ASP A 236 9.50 -14.45 5.18
N ILE A 237 9.37 -13.23 5.71
CA ILE A 237 9.90 -12.00 5.14
C ILE A 237 11.39 -11.85 5.50
N GLU A 238 12.21 -11.36 4.57
CA GLU A 238 13.66 -11.29 4.73
C GLU A 238 14.24 -9.87 4.64
N ASN A 239 13.46 -8.88 4.19
CA ASN A 239 13.91 -7.49 4.04
C ASN A 239 12.75 -6.50 4.14
N GLY A 240 13.08 -5.19 4.18
CA GLY A 240 12.10 -4.11 4.28
C GLY A 240 11.22 -3.97 3.04
N GLU A 241 11.75 -4.23 1.86
CA GLU A 241 11.00 -4.14 0.60
C GLU A 241 9.88 -5.20 0.54
N GLU A 242 10.16 -6.43 0.94
CA GLU A 242 9.15 -7.50 1.02
C GLU A 242 8.08 -7.19 2.07
N ALA A 243 8.46 -6.59 3.22
CA ALA A 243 7.50 -6.19 4.24
C ALA A 243 6.55 -5.11 3.73
N VAL A 244 7.07 -4.13 3.01
CA VAL A 244 6.27 -3.08 2.37
C VAL A 244 5.39 -3.64 1.25
N ALA A 245 5.92 -4.54 0.42
CA ALA A 245 5.14 -5.19 -0.63
C ALA A 245 3.95 -5.96 -0.05
N PHE A 246 4.17 -6.73 1.04
CA PHE A 246 3.11 -7.43 1.75
C PHE A 246 2.05 -6.47 2.30
N ALA A 247 2.47 -5.42 2.99
CA ALA A 247 1.55 -4.48 3.63
C ALA A 247 0.73 -3.68 2.60
N LYS A 248 1.33 -3.27 1.48
CA LYS A 248 0.63 -2.61 0.37
C LYS A 248 -0.37 -3.53 -0.33
N GLU A 249 0.02 -4.76 -0.61
CA GLU A 249 -0.88 -5.72 -1.26
C GLU A 249 -2.08 -6.06 -0.35
N LEU A 250 -1.84 -6.23 0.96
CA LEU A 250 -2.93 -6.42 1.93
C LEU A 250 -3.86 -5.21 1.98
N GLN A 251 -3.32 -3.98 2.00
CA GLN A 251 -4.10 -2.75 1.94
C GLN A 251 -5.00 -2.73 0.70
N LEU A 252 -4.41 -3.05 -0.46
CA LEU A 252 -5.12 -3.06 -1.73
C LEU A 252 -6.25 -4.10 -1.73
N ILE A 253 -6.00 -5.30 -1.23
CA ILE A 253 -7.03 -6.34 -1.09
C ILE A 253 -8.17 -5.86 -0.18
N CYS A 254 -7.87 -5.23 0.96
CA CYS A 254 -8.91 -4.69 1.86
C CYS A 254 -9.78 -3.64 1.16
N ARG A 255 -9.19 -2.76 0.35
CA ARG A 255 -9.90 -1.77 -0.48
C ARG A 255 -10.76 -2.44 -1.54
N TYR A 256 -10.26 -3.44 -2.24
CA TYR A 256 -11.02 -4.18 -3.26
C TYR A 256 -12.21 -4.94 -2.66
N LEU A 257 -12.04 -5.52 -1.48
CA LEU A 257 -13.12 -6.16 -0.73
C LEU A 257 -14.12 -5.15 -0.12
N GLY A 258 -13.78 -3.87 -0.09
CA GLY A 258 -14.61 -2.82 0.51
C GLY A 258 -14.75 -2.95 2.03
N ILE A 259 -13.78 -3.57 2.70
CA ILE A 259 -13.82 -3.83 4.15
C ILE A 259 -13.07 -2.78 4.97
N SER A 260 -12.12 -2.07 4.36
CA SER A 260 -11.36 -0.98 4.97
C SER A 260 -10.71 -0.12 3.88
N ASP A 261 -10.49 1.16 4.16
CA ASP A 261 -9.63 2.02 3.35
C ASP A 261 -8.16 1.80 3.73
N ALA A 262 -7.91 1.25 4.93
CA ALA A 262 -6.62 0.85 5.47
C ALA A 262 -5.56 1.95 5.34
N ASP A 263 -5.92 3.18 5.65
CA ASP A 263 -5.06 4.35 5.54
C ASP A 263 -4.12 4.42 6.74
N MET A 264 -2.81 4.29 6.49
CA MET A 264 -1.80 4.35 7.55
C MET A 264 -1.67 5.75 8.17
N GLU A 265 -1.86 6.81 7.37
CA GLU A 265 -1.72 8.18 7.84
C GLU A 265 -2.87 8.57 8.78
N LYS A 266 -4.06 8.00 8.55
CA LYS A 266 -5.23 8.15 9.43
C LYS A 266 -5.20 7.20 10.63
N GLY A 267 -4.26 6.25 10.66
CA GLY A 267 -4.16 5.24 11.70
C GLY A 267 -5.13 4.07 11.55
N GLU A 268 -5.82 3.96 10.41
CA GLU A 268 -6.73 2.85 10.11
C GLU A 268 -5.96 1.54 9.85
N MET A 269 -4.68 1.63 9.46
CA MET A 269 -3.76 0.51 9.33
C MET A 269 -2.49 0.77 10.13
N ARG A 270 -2.10 -0.19 10.95
CA ARG A 270 -0.88 -0.15 11.77
C ARG A 270 -0.08 -1.41 11.51
N VAL A 271 1.22 -1.25 11.27
CA VAL A 271 2.14 -2.36 11.01
C VAL A 271 3.15 -2.44 12.15
N GLU A 272 3.25 -3.60 12.78
CA GLU A 272 4.28 -3.93 13.76
C GLU A 272 5.19 -5.00 13.18
N VAL A 273 6.48 -4.87 13.43
CA VAL A 273 7.51 -5.74 12.85
C VAL A 273 8.17 -6.57 13.94
N ASN A 274 8.16 -7.87 13.79
CA ASN A 274 8.90 -8.81 14.62
C ASN A 274 10.12 -9.30 13.84
N ILE A 275 11.34 -8.92 14.26
CA ILE A 275 12.57 -9.20 13.54
C ILE A 275 13.60 -9.92 14.39
N SER A 276 14.29 -10.89 13.80
CA SER A 276 15.48 -11.52 14.36
C SER A 276 16.49 -11.84 13.26
N LEU A 277 17.76 -11.94 13.61
CA LEU A 277 18.83 -12.39 12.72
C LEU A 277 19.29 -13.79 13.10
N ARG A 278 19.50 -14.63 12.11
CA ARG A 278 20.15 -15.93 12.30
C ARG A 278 21.48 -15.96 11.54
N GLU A 279 22.46 -16.63 12.11
CA GLU A 279 23.72 -16.91 11.43
C GLU A 279 23.51 -17.99 10.36
N ILE A 280 24.05 -17.73 9.18
CA ILE A 280 24.12 -18.75 8.11
C ILE A 280 25.55 -19.27 8.09
N ALA A 281 25.72 -20.58 8.33
CA ALA A 281 27.00 -21.24 8.09
C ALA A 281 27.36 -21.12 6.60
N ASP A 282 28.61 -20.73 6.30
CA ASP A 282 29.10 -20.61 4.92
C ASP A 282 28.92 -21.96 4.18
N GLN A 283 28.01 -21.97 3.21
CA GLN A 283 27.62 -23.16 2.44
C GLN A 283 28.85 -23.84 1.80
N ARG A 284 29.87 -23.06 1.41
CA ARG A 284 31.11 -23.56 0.83
C ARG A 284 31.93 -24.41 1.82
N ARG A 285 31.79 -24.17 3.13
CA ARG A 285 32.43 -24.98 4.17
C ARG A 285 31.67 -26.29 4.43
N LEU A 286 30.34 -26.22 4.39
CA LEU A 286 29.53 -27.43 4.49
C LEU A 286 29.82 -28.38 3.32
N ASP A 287 29.87 -27.85 2.09
CA ASP A 287 30.20 -28.62 0.89
C ASP A 287 31.62 -29.19 0.94
N THR A 288 32.59 -28.46 1.52
CA THR A 288 33.96 -28.93 1.70
C THR A 288 34.07 -29.97 2.81
N GLN A 289 33.32 -29.86 3.90
CA GLN A 289 33.27 -30.83 4.99
C GLN A 289 32.51 -32.11 4.56
N ILE A 290 31.42 -31.96 3.83
CA ILE A 290 30.64 -33.11 3.29
C ILE A 290 31.48 -33.91 2.28
N ASN A 291 32.32 -33.23 1.49
CA ASN A 291 33.22 -33.88 0.53
C ASN A 291 34.48 -34.46 1.19
N ALA A 292 34.87 -34.00 2.38
CA ALA A 292 36.02 -34.53 3.12
C ALA A 292 35.69 -35.74 4.03
N ASP A 293 34.43 -35.86 4.49
CA ASP A 293 33.96 -36.91 5.37
C ASP A 293 33.02 -37.88 4.64
N THR A 294 33.57 -38.89 4.03
CA THR A 294 32.83 -39.94 3.31
C THR A 294 31.99 -40.86 4.22
N ASN A 295 32.05 -40.70 5.54
CA ASN A 295 31.41 -41.58 6.55
C ASN A 295 30.33 -40.88 7.40
N LEU A 296 29.74 -39.76 6.97
CA LEU A 296 28.66 -39.11 7.68
C LEU A 296 27.33 -39.87 7.55
N ASP A 297 26.72 -40.15 8.70
CA ASP A 297 25.42 -40.78 8.81
C ASP A 297 24.33 -40.02 8.04
N ASN A 298 23.40 -40.73 7.41
CA ASN A 298 22.37 -40.15 6.52
C ASN A 298 21.54 -39.07 7.22
N ASN A 299 21.32 -39.15 8.51
CA ASN A 299 20.61 -38.13 9.29
C ASN A 299 21.41 -36.81 9.41
N LEU A 300 22.74 -36.87 9.44
CA LEU A 300 23.61 -35.69 9.45
C LEU A 300 23.72 -35.06 8.05
N ARG A 301 23.64 -35.86 6.99
CA ARG A 301 23.56 -35.37 5.62
C ARG A 301 22.26 -34.62 5.34
N GLU A 302 21.12 -35.13 5.82
CA GLU A 302 19.81 -34.48 5.67
C GLU A 302 19.70 -33.17 6.46
N SER A 303 20.32 -33.10 7.65
CA SER A 303 20.43 -31.89 8.45
C SER A 303 21.39 -30.85 7.83
N ALA A 304 22.46 -31.30 7.19
CA ALA A 304 23.44 -30.45 6.49
C ALA A 304 22.89 -29.91 5.15
N LEU A 305 22.05 -30.70 4.47
CA LEU A 305 21.35 -30.28 3.26
C LEU A 305 20.15 -29.34 3.52
N ASN A 306 19.71 -29.21 4.77
CA ASN A 306 18.61 -28.33 5.14
C ASN A 306 19.05 -27.28 6.18
N PRO A 307 19.77 -26.23 5.76
CA PRO A 307 20.33 -25.22 6.66
C PRO A 307 19.28 -24.50 7.52
N ARG A 308 17.99 -24.63 7.16
CA ARG A 308 16.87 -24.11 7.97
C ARG A 308 16.67 -24.87 9.30
N LYS A 309 17.18 -26.10 9.44
CA LYS A 309 17.01 -26.92 10.67
C LYS A 309 18.13 -26.77 11.70
N SER A 310 19.32 -26.27 11.34
CA SER A 310 20.49 -26.22 12.22
C SER A 310 20.86 -24.83 12.74
N ALA A 311 20.21 -23.76 12.28
CA ALA A 311 20.51 -22.41 12.74
C ALA A 311 19.75 -22.10 14.03
N SER A 312 20.44 -21.65 15.09
CA SER A 312 19.78 -21.12 16.27
C SER A 312 18.92 -19.90 15.89
N LEU A 313 17.66 -19.94 16.30
CA LEU A 313 16.76 -18.79 16.13
C LEU A 313 17.35 -17.58 16.87
N GLY A 314 17.55 -16.47 16.18
CA GLY A 314 17.99 -15.22 16.80
C GLY A 314 16.96 -14.66 17.78
N THR A 315 17.39 -13.73 18.63
CA THR A 315 16.50 -13.05 19.58
C THR A 315 15.54 -12.11 18.86
N LYS A 316 14.26 -12.26 19.15
CA LYS A 316 13.18 -11.44 18.55
C LYS A 316 13.17 -10.03 19.14
N VAL A 317 13.14 -9.03 18.26
CA VAL A 317 12.88 -7.63 18.57
C VAL A 317 11.57 -7.22 17.89
N GLU A 318 10.72 -6.52 18.62
CA GLU A 318 9.46 -5.96 18.13
C GLU A 318 9.63 -4.47 17.86
N ILE A 319 9.24 -4.02 16.67
CA ILE A 319 9.30 -2.59 16.29
C ILE A 319 7.87 -2.08 16.14
N LYS A 320 7.58 -0.99 16.86
CA LYS A 320 6.29 -0.29 16.87
C LYS A 320 6.42 1.14 16.37
N ASN A 321 5.27 1.83 16.27
CA ASN A 321 5.18 3.23 15.87
C ASN A 321 5.64 3.47 14.41
N LEU A 322 5.13 2.64 13.49
CA LEU A 322 5.40 2.70 12.06
C LEU A 322 4.17 3.27 11.34
N ASN A 323 4.18 4.57 11.07
CA ASN A 323 3.02 5.32 10.57
C ASN A 323 2.99 5.47 9.03
N SER A 324 3.94 4.87 8.32
CA SER A 324 3.98 4.86 6.85
C SER A 324 4.75 3.65 6.32
N PHE A 325 4.50 3.26 5.08
CA PHE A 325 5.26 2.18 4.42
C PHE A 325 6.76 2.48 4.36
N ARG A 326 7.12 3.76 4.19
CA ARG A 326 8.51 4.20 4.23
C ARG A 326 9.13 3.98 5.60
N ALA A 327 8.41 4.30 6.69
CA ALA A 327 8.87 4.06 8.04
C ALA A 327 9.06 2.56 8.32
N VAL A 328 8.18 1.68 7.78
CA VAL A 328 8.33 0.22 7.88
C VAL A 328 9.64 -0.23 7.26
N GLN A 329 9.93 0.19 6.03
CA GLN A 329 11.17 -0.17 5.34
C GLN A 329 12.42 0.35 6.07
N GLU A 330 12.46 1.67 6.34
CA GLU A 330 13.60 2.31 6.99
C GLU A 330 13.88 1.72 8.38
N ALA A 331 12.85 1.39 9.15
CA ALA A 331 13.00 0.79 10.47
C ALA A 331 13.55 -0.64 10.42
N ILE A 332 13.11 -1.45 9.46
CA ILE A 332 13.63 -2.80 9.24
C ILE A 332 15.10 -2.72 8.83
N ASP A 333 15.44 -1.88 7.85
CA ASP A 333 16.81 -1.74 7.35
C ASP A 333 17.77 -1.23 8.42
N TYR A 334 17.31 -0.31 9.28
CA TYR A 334 18.07 0.16 10.43
C TYR A 334 18.29 -0.96 11.46
N GLU A 335 17.22 -1.67 11.79
CA GLU A 335 17.27 -2.71 12.84
C GLU A 335 18.13 -3.90 12.41
N ILE A 336 18.13 -4.29 11.14
CA ILE A 336 19.03 -5.30 10.58
C ILE A 336 20.48 -4.87 10.83
N LYS A 337 20.85 -3.63 10.46
CA LYS A 337 22.20 -3.10 10.65
C LYS A 337 22.59 -3.07 12.12
N ARG A 338 21.69 -2.58 12.99
CA ARG A 338 21.93 -2.51 14.43
C ARG A 338 22.17 -3.91 15.04
N GLN A 339 21.35 -4.91 14.67
CA GLN A 339 21.53 -6.26 15.20
C GLN A 339 22.82 -6.91 14.71
N ILE A 340 23.21 -6.69 13.44
CA ILE A 340 24.50 -7.14 12.91
C ILE A 340 25.66 -6.55 13.72
N GLU A 341 25.65 -5.22 13.97
CA GLU A 341 26.69 -4.55 14.75
C GLU A 341 26.81 -5.10 16.17
N VAL A 342 25.70 -5.43 16.83
CA VAL A 342 25.69 -6.04 18.16
C VAL A 342 26.30 -7.44 18.12
N LEU A 343 25.92 -8.25 17.14
CA LEU A 343 26.40 -9.63 16.99
C LEU A 343 27.89 -9.69 16.59
N GLU A 344 28.35 -8.78 15.72
CA GLU A 344 29.77 -8.68 15.33
C GLU A 344 30.68 -8.26 16.49
N LYS A 345 30.15 -7.53 17.48
CA LYS A 345 30.86 -7.22 18.73
C LYS A 345 30.90 -8.40 19.73
N GLY A 346 30.26 -9.52 19.38
CA GLY A 346 30.14 -10.68 20.26
C GLY A 346 29.08 -10.52 21.36
N GLU A 347 28.25 -9.49 21.27
CA GLU A 347 27.17 -9.23 22.21
C GLU A 347 25.88 -9.95 21.77
N LYS A 348 24.97 -10.18 22.72
CA LYS A 348 23.66 -10.78 22.42
C LYS A 348 22.62 -9.69 22.21
N VAL A 349 21.80 -9.85 21.17
CA VAL A 349 20.61 -9.01 20.97
C VAL A 349 19.65 -9.25 22.14
N LYS A 350 19.14 -8.19 22.77
CA LYS A 350 18.15 -8.27 23.85
C LYS A 350 16.75 -8.39 23.27
N GLN A 351 15.88 -9.16 23.93
CA GLN A 351 14.47 -9.22 23.58
C GLN A 351 13.78 -7.97 24.13
N GLU A 352 13.39 -7.08 23.23
CA GLU A 352 12.80 -5.79 23.60
C GLU A 352 11.76 -5.32 22.57
N THR A 353 10.91 -4.37 23.00
CA THR A 353 10.08 -3.57 22.11
C THR A 353 10.79 -2.24 21.85
N ARG A 354 10.93 -1.88 20.59
CA ARG A 354 11.55 -0.64 20.13
C ARG A 354 10.54 0.22 19.36
N GLY A 355 10.58 1.53 19.54
CA GLY A 355 9.80 2.49 18.76
C GLY A 355 10.65 3.09 17.64
N TRP A 356 10.05 3.35 16.49
CA TRP A 356 10.68 4.11 15.43
C TRP A 356 10.64 5.61 15.73
N ASP A 357 11.79 6.27 15.67
CA ASP A 357 11.93 7.72 15.73
C ASP A 357 12.15 8.23 14.30
N ASP A 358 11.08 8.75 13.70
CA ASP A 358 11.10 9.16 12.29
C ASP A 358 12.00 10.38 12.04
N ILE A 359 12.19 11.23 13.04
CA ILE A 359 13.06 12.40 12.95
C ILE A 359 14.54 11.97 12.96
N LYS A 360 14.91 11.08 13.87
CA LYS A 360 16.29 10.62 14.04
C LYS A 360 16.63 9.41 13.16
N LYS A 361 15.64 8.87 12.43
CA LYS A 361 15.76 7.68 11.58
C LYS A 361 16.45 6.51 12.28
N ARG A 362 15.99 6.19 13.49
CA ARG A 362 16.52 5.09 14.31
C ARG A 362 15.44 4.45 15.17
N THR A 363 15.67 3.19 15.54
CA THR A 363 14.85 2.54 16.57
C THR A 363 15.36 2.94 17.96
N VAL A 364 14.44 3.16 18.91
CA VAL A 364 14.73 3.51 20.30
C VAL A 364 14.08 2.47 21.21
N SER A 365 14.83 1.94 22.20
CA SER A 365 14.27 1.00 23.17
C SER A 365 13.16 1.68 23.97
N GLN A 366 11.97 1.11 23.96
CA GLN A 366 10.82 1.58 24.73
C GLN A 366 10.64 0.73 25.99
N ARG A 367 10.84 -0.59 25.88
CA ARG A 367 10.62 -1.53 26.96
C ARG A 367 11.43 -2.79 26.77
N ILE A 368 12.12 -3.22 27.81
CA ILE A 368 12.77 -4.53 27.87
C ILE A 368 11.72 -5.52 28.33
N LYS A 369 11.53 -6.60 27.57
CA LYS A 369 10.62 -7.71 27.95
C LYS A 369 11.36 -8.68 28.87
N GLU A 370 11.56 -8.29 30.11
CA GLU A 370 12.08 -9.21 31.13
C GLU A 370 11.00 -10.20 31.61
N GLU A 371 9.71 -9.81 31.53
CA GLU A 371 8.57 -10.66 31.80
C GLU A 371 7.56 -10.59 30.64
N ALA A 372 7.17 -11.75 30.12
CA ALA A 372 6.04 -11.84 29.21
C ALA A 372 4.80 -11.35 29.96
N HIS A 373 4.08 -10.34 29.44
CA HIS A 373 2.79 -9.99 30.00
C HIS A 373 1.89 -11.22 29.90
N ASP A 374 1.56 -11.78 31.04
CA ASP A 374 0.47 -12.73 31.17
C ASP A 374 -0.83 -11.93 31.07
N TYR A 375 -1.41 -11.85 29.84
CA TYR A 375 -2.71 -11.21 29.62
C TYR A 375 -3.86 -12.00 30.24
N ARG A 376 -3.62 -13.14 30.87
CA ARG A 376 -4.61 -13.98 31.54
C ARG A 376 -5.87 -14.12 30.69
N TYR A 377 -5.69 -14.58 29.46
CA TYR A 377 -6.81 -14.80 28.56
C TYR A 377 -7.83 -15.76 29.15
N PHE A 378 -9.10 -15.40 29.08
CA PHE A 378 -10.21 -16.29 29.35
C PHE A 378 -11.42 -15.94 28.47
N PRO A 379 -12.34 -16.88 28.19
CA PRO A 379 -13.49 -16.63 27.33
C PRO A 379 -14.33 -15.46 27.82
N GLU A 380 -14.76 -14.58 26.88
CA GLU A 380 -15.71 -13.52 27.17
C GLU A 380 -17.07 -14.14 27.50
N PRO A 381 -17.56 -14.08 28.76
CA PRO A 381 -18.77 -14.78 29.18
C PRO A 381 -20.05 -14.21 28.59
N ASP A 382 -20.04 -12.90 28.24
CA ASP A 382 -21.20 -12.17 27.74
C ASP A 382 -21.39 -12.30 26.23
N LEU A 383 -20.44 -12.95 25.52
CA LEU A 383 -20.52 -13.19 24.08
C LEU A 383 -20.71 -14.68 23.75
N PRO A 384 -21.59 -15.00 22.80
CA PRO A 384 -21.79 -16.37 22.37
C PRO A 384 -20.63 -16.87 21.51
N ILE A 385 -20.47 -18.19 21.46
CA ILE A 385 -19.58 -18.87 20.51
C ILE A 385 -20.14 -18.70 19.09
N LEU A 386 -19.27 -18.41 18.13
CA LEU A 386 -19.61 -18.30 16.71
C LEU A 386 -19.50 -19.67 16.03
N LEU A 387 -20.59 -20.11 15.40
CA LEU A 387 -20.61 -21.27 14.52
C LEU A 387 -20.34 -20.81 13.08
N LEU A 388 -19.14 -21.08 12.57
CA LEU A 388 -18.69 -20.62 11.25
C LEU A 388 -18.97 -21.65 10.16
N ARG A 389 -18.97 -22.94 10.50
CA ARG A 389 -19.32 -24.05 9.63
C ARG A 389 -20.27 -24.98 10.36
N PRO A 390 -21.59 -24.82 10.22
CA PRO A 390 -22.58 -25.72 10.79
C PRO A 390 -22.47 -27.10 10.13
N SER A 391 -22.80 -28.16 10.87
CA SER A 391 -23.05 -29.48 10.29
C SER A 391 -24.29 -29.42 9.39
N GLU A 392 -24.47 -30.41 8.50
CA GLU A 392 -25.64 -30.48 7.62
C GLU A 392 -26.96 -30.44 8.42
N SER A 393 -27.03 -31.15 9.53
CA SER A 393 -28.20 -31.14 10.41
C SER A 393 -28.44 -29.79 11.10
N GLU A 394 -27.40 -29.07 11.46
CA GLU A 394 -27.50 -27.71 12.03
C GLU A 394 -27.91 -26.70 10.95
N ALA A 395 -27.40 -26.85 9.72
CA ALA A 395 -27.77 -26.00 8.58
C ALA A 395 -29.24 -26.19 8.18
N GLU A 396 -29.74 -27.42 8.13
CA GLU A 396 -31.14 -27.72 7.86
C GLU A 396 -32.08 -27.18 8.94
N ALA A 397 -31.70 -27.30 10.21
CA ALA A 397 -32.47 -26.73 11.32
C ALA A 397 -32.56 -25.20 11.24
N LEU A 398 -31.49 -24.53 10.78
CA LEU A 398 -31.45 -23.08 10.57
C LEU A 398 -32.31 -22.65 9.36
N GLN A 399 -32.34 -23.42 8.27
CA GLN A 399 -33.13 -23.14 7.07
C GLN A 399 -34.65 -23.35 7.31
N ASN A 400 -35.02 -24.33 8.13
CA ASN A 400 -36.40 -24.68 8.41
C ASN A 400 -37.08 -23.78 9.45
N GLY A 401 -36.52 -22.62 9.74
CA GLY A 401 -37.17 -21.65 10.63
C GLY A 401 -37.31 -22.12 12.07
N ALA A 402 -36.45 -23.02 12.52
CA ALA A 402 -36.40 -23.46 13.90
C ALA A 402 -36.38 -22.23 14.84
N PRO A 403 -37.16 -22.23 15.93
CA PRO A 403 -37.23 -21.10 16.84
C PRO A 403 -35.83 -20.64 17.20
N ARG A 404 -35.61 -19.33 17.38
CA ARG A 404 -34.29 -18.74 17.76
C ARG A 404 -33.65 -19.43 18.99
N SER A 405 -34.43 -20.18 19.76
CA SER A 405 -33.95 -21.07 20.82
C SER A 405 -33.23 -22.33 20.32
N PHE A 406 -33.51 -22.79 19.08
CA PHE A 406 -32.81 -23.92 18.43
C PHE A 406 -31.57 -23.50 17.63
N ALA A 407 -31.50 -22.26 17.21
CA ALA A 407 -30.27 -21.65 16.66
C ALA A 407 -29.17 -21.47 17.73
N ARG A 408 -29.51 -21.69 19.00
CA ARG A 408 -28.54 -21.96 20.06
C ARG A 408 -28.27 -23.47 20.01
N SER A 409 -27.05 -23.85 19.52
CA SER A 409 -26.54 -25.20 19.79
C SER A 409 -26.71 -25.49 21.28
N GLU A 410 -26.74 -26.75 21.70
CA GLU A 410 -26.72 -27.14 23.11
C GLU A 410 -25.63 -26.44 23.94
N LYS A 411 -24.69 -25.72 23.28
CA LYS A 411 -23.61 -24.91 23.85
C LYS A 411 -23.77 -23.39 23.65
N GLY A 412 -24.94 -22.87 23.24
CA GLY A 412 -25.19 -21.43 23.19
C GLY A 412 -24.59 -20.66 21.99
N GLY A 413 -24.27 -21.33 20.88
CA GLY A 413 -23.70 -20.70 19.68
C GLY A 413 -24.69 -19.89 18.84
N VAL A 414 -24.25 -18.82 18.20
CA VAL A 414 -25.04 -17.93 17.33
C VAL A 414 -24.60 -18.08 15.88
N ALA A 415 -25.59 -18.14 15.00
CA ALA A 415 -25.64 -17.94 13.56
C ALA A 415 -24.51 -18.54 12.72
N ALA A 416 -24.86 -19.45 11.85
CA ALA A 416 -24.04 -19.85 10.72
C ALA A 416 -23.81 -18.68 9.76
N PHE A 417 -22.57 -18.56 9.29
CA PHE A 417 -22.20 -17.68 8.19
C PHE A 417 -22.23 -18.48 6.90
N ASP A 418 -22.86 -17.93 5.86
CA ASP A 418 -22.88 -18.55 4.53
C ASP A 418 -21.54 -18.26 3.83
N LEU A 419 -20.58 -19.17 4.00
CA LEU A 419 -19.23 -19.01 3.44
C LEU A 419 -19.24 -19.07 1.92
N GLU A 420 -20.12 -19.85 1.28
CA GLU A 420 -20.22 -19.91 -0.17
C GLU A 420 -20.73 -18.59 -0.74
N LYS A 421 -21.75 -18.02 -0.11
CA LYS A 421 -22.20 -16.67 -0.47
C LYS A 421 -21.10 -15.63 -0.30
N LEU A 422 -20.38 -15.65 0.82
CA LEU A 422 -19.26 -14.71 1.04
C LEU A 422 -18.16 -14.88 -0.01
N LYS A 423 -17.90 -16.11 -0.45
CA LYS A 423 -16.91 -16.41 -1.49
C LYS A 423 -17.34 -15.87 -2.86
N ILE A 424 -18.63 -16.00 -3.21
CA ILE A 424 -19.19 -15.44 -4.46
C ILE A 424 -19.13 -13.90 -4.46
N GLU A 425 -19.29 -13.28 -3.29
CA GLU A 425 -19.21 -11.83 -3.15
C GLU A 425 -17.78 -11.26 -3.20
N ILE A 426 -16.73 -12.09 -3.27
CA ILE A 426 -15.36 -11.64 -3.44
C ILE A 426 -15.18 -11.16 -4.87
N PRO A 427 -14.82 -9.89 -5.10
CA PRO A 427 -14.55 -9.39 -6.45
C PRO A 427 -13.25 -9.98 -6.99
N GLU A 428 -12.98 -9.74 -8.27
CA GLU A 428 -11.66 -10.02 -8.83
C GLU A 428 -10.58 -9.29 -8.01
N LEU A 429 -9.61 -10.07 -7.51
CA LEU A 429 -8.54 -9.56 -6.66
C LEU A 429 -7.42 -8.90 -7.47
N PRO A 430 -6.61 -8.00 -6.87
CA PRO A 430 -5.55 -7.28 -7.57
C PRO A 430 -4.61 -8.17 -8.39
N ASN A 431 -4.17 -9.31 -7.86
CA ASN A 431 -3.30 -10.23 -8.58
C ASN A 431 -3.95 -10.85 -9.82
N GLN A 432 -5.23 -11.19 -9.74
CA GLN A 432 -6.00 -11.71 -10.88
C GLN A 432 -6.14 -10.62 -11.96
N LYS A 433 -6.47 -9.39 -11.52
CA LYS A 433 -6.61 -8.24 -12.41
C LYS A 433 -5.29 -7.87 -13.09
N ARG A 434 -4.14 -7.96 -12.39
CA ARG A 434 -2.80 -7.78 -13.00
C ARG A 434 -2.56 -8.75 -14.16
N LEU A 435 -2.82 -10.02 -13.93
CA LEU A 435 -2.67 -11.05 -14.97
C LEU A 435 -3.59 -10.79 -16.16
N ARG A 436 -4.86 -10.49 -15.90
CA ARG A 436 -5.83 -10.23 -16.95
C ARG A 436 -5.49 -8.98 -17.74
N PHE A 437 -5.16 -7.86 -17.10
CA PHE A 437 -4.78 -6.61 -17.79
C PHE A 437 -3.55 -6.79 -18.69
N SER A 438 -2.58 -7.58 -18.25
CA SER A 438 -1.42 -7.91 -19.05
C SER A 438 -1.78 -8.74 -20.28
N GLN A 439 -2.66 -9.74 -20.11
CA GLN A 439 -3.04 -10.68 -21.19
C GLN A 439 -4.03 -10.06 -22.18
N GLU A 440 -5.07 -9.37 -21.69
CA GLU A 440 -6.16 -8.87 -22.52
C GLU A 440 -5.86 -7.52 -23.14
N TYR A 441 -5.17 -6.64 -22.40
CA TYR A 441 -4.91 -5.27 -22.85
C TYR A 441 -3.46 -5.03 -23.29
N GLY A 442 -2.56 -5.96 -23.00
CA GLY A 442 -1.14 -5.86 -23.38
C GLY A 442 -0.41 -4.71 -22.68
N LEU A 443 -0.88 -4.29 -21.51
CA LEU A 443 -0.28 -3.23 -20.73
C LEU A 443 1.00 -3.72 -20.04
N LEU A 444 1.95 -2.80 -19.82
CA LEU A 444 3.17 -3.05 -19.07
C LEU A 444 2.87 -3.12 -17.56
N ALA A 445 3.70 -3.83 -16.81
CA ALA A 445 3.51 -4.02 -15.37
C ALA A 445 3.35 -2.69 -14.60
N ASN A 446 4.18 -1.69 -14.89
CA ASN A 446 4.08 -0.37 -14.27
C ASN A 446 2.80 0.38 -14.63
N GLN A 447 2.27 0.17 -15.83
CA GLN A 447 0.99 0.76 -16.26
C GLN A 447 -0.18 0.12 -15.52
N ILE A 448 -0.13 -1.19 -15.35
CA ILE A 448 -1.15 -1.95 -14.63
C ILE A 448 -1.20 -1.50 -13.16
N GLU A 449 -0.03 -1.35 -12.49
CA GLU A 449 0.00 -0.91 -11.09
C GLU A 449 -0.70 0.43 -10.89
N ILE A 450 -0.52 1.40 -11.81
CA ILE A 450 -1.18 2.72 -11.74
C ILE A 450 -2.70 2.59 -11.81
N LEU A 451 -3.22 1.67 -12.63
CA LEU A 451 -4.67 1.46 -12.75
C LEU A 451 -5.25 0.73 -11.54
N ILE A 452 -4.60 -0.34 -11.09
CA ILE A 452 -5.16 -1.18 -10.02
C ILE A 452 -5.01 -0.57 -8.62
N GLU A 453 -4.12 0.42 -8.43
CA GLU A 453 -3.97 1.15 -7.17
C GLU A 453 -5.30 1.79 -6.73
N ASP A 454 -6.13 2.20 -7.69
CA ASP A 454 -7.47 2.69 -7.49
C ASP A 454 -8.49 1.78 -8.22
N LYS A 455 -9.32 1.08 -7.42
CA LYS A 455 -10.33 0.14 -7.95
C LYS A 455 -11.31 0.81 -8.92
N ASP A 456 -11.73 2.03 -8.61
CA ASP A 456 -12.72 2.76 -9.40
C ASP A 456 -12.10 3.24 -10.72
N LEU A 457 -10.82 3.65 -10.70
CA LEU A 457 -10.05 3.97 -11.91
C LEU A 457 -9.88 2.74 -12.82
N ALA A 458 -9.55 1.59 -12.22
CA ALA A 458 -9.43 0.34 -12.98
C ALA A 458 -10.76 -0.04 -13.64
N GLN A 459 -11.87 0.10 -12.93
CA GLN A 459 -13.20 -0.17 -13.47
C GLN A 459 -13.56 0.79 -14.61
N TYR A 460 -13.33 2.09 -14.43
CA TYR A 460 -13.57 3.09 -15.47
C TYR A 460 -12.75 2.81 -16.74
N PHE A 461 -11.49 2.39 -16.57
CA PHE A 461 -10.65 1.97 -17.69
C PHE A 461 -11.25 0.77 -18.44
N GLU A 462 -11.70 -0.26 -17.72
CA GLU A 462 -12.32 -1.46 -18.32
C GLU A 462 -13.60 -1.13 -19.07
N GLU A 463 -14.47 -0.30 -18.49
CA GLU A 463 -15.69 0.18 -19.14
C GLU A 463 -15.35 0.95 -20.42
N SER A 464 -14.36 1.85 -20.39
CA SER A 464 -13.93 2.59 -21.58
C SER A 464 -13.31 1.69 -22.66
N VAL A 465 -12.61 0.61 -22.28
CA VAL A 465 -12.10 -0.38 -23.25
C VAL A 465 -13.24 -1.18 -23.86
N SER A 466 -14.27 -1.51 -23.09
CA SER A 466 -15.46 -2.21 -23.59
C SER A 466 -16.18 -1.39 -24.66
N GLU A 467 -16.35 -0.07 -24.45
CA GLU A 467 -16.90 0.84 -25.44
C GLU A 467 -16.01 0.95 -26.69
N LEU A 468 -14.69 1.07 -26.50
CA LEU A 468 -13.75 1.04 -27.62
C LEU A 468 -13.84 -0.23 -28.46
N ASP A 469 -13.99 -1.40 -27.84
CA ASP A 469 -14.08 -2.67 -28.55
C ASP A 469 -15.37 -2.78 -29.37
N MET A 470 -16.47 -2.15 -28.96
CA MET A 470 -17.69 -2.05 -29.77
C MET A 470 -17.47 -1.16 -31.00
N ASP A 471 -16.83 -0.02 -30.86
CA ASP A 471 -16.57 0.92 -31.94
C ASP A 471 -15.50 0.46 -32.92
N LEU A 472 -14.56 -0.34 -32.46
CA LEU A 472 -13.44 -0.87 -33.25
C LEU A 472 -13.72 -2.28 -33.79
N CYS A 473 -14.95 -2.75 -33.70
CA CYS A 473 -15.34 -4.09 -34.20
C CYS A 473 -14.98 -4.24 -35.69
N GLY A 474 -14.08 -5.21 -35.99
CA GLY A 474 -13.59 -5.49 -37.35
C GLY A 474 -12.30 -4.80 -37.75
N LEU A 475 -11.65 -4.03 -36.86
CA LEU A 475 -10.32 -3.47 -37.13
C LEU A 475 -9.19 -4.44 -36.74
N GLU A 476 -8.00 -4.20 -37.33
CA GLU A 476 -6.81 -5.01 -37.05
C GLU A 476 -6.37 -4.94 -35.58
N ALA A 477 -5.81 -6.04 -35.07
CA ALA A 477 -5.35 -6.16 -33.68
C ALA A 477 -4.35 -5.05 -33.26
N ASP A 478 -3.52 -4.56 -34.16
CA ASP A 478 -2.59 -3.45 -33.94
C ASP A 478 -3.31 -2.13 -33.67
N SER A 479 -4.45 -1.89 -34.31
CA SER A 479 -5.27 -0.69 -34.08
C SER A 479 -5.91 -0.70 -32.70
N ARG A 480 -6.42 -1.86 -32.25
CA ARG A 480 -6.93 -2.06 -30.89
C ARG A 480 -5.86 -1.79 -29.83
N LYS A 481 -4.66 -2.32 -30.01
CA LYS A 481 -3.55 -2.11 -29.07
C LYS A 481 -3.17 -0.62 -28.97
N LYS A 482 -3.13 0.09 -30.10
CA LYS A 482 -2.87 1.54 -30.12
C LYS A 482 -3.98 2.32 -29.42
N ALA A 483 -5.25 1.93 -29.62
CA ALA A 483 -6.39 2.53 -28.97
C ALA A 483 -6.31 2.42 -27.45
N ILE A 484 -6.07 1.21 -26.93
CA ILE A 484 -5.94 0.94 -25.49
C ILE A 484 -4.77 1.74 -24.89
N GLN A 485 -3.62 1.79 -25.57
CA GLN A 485 -2.48 2.57 -25.10
C GLN A 485 -2.79 4.07 -25.08
N LEU A 486 -3.53 4.58 -26.07
CA LEU A 486 -3.93 5.97 -26.13
C LEU A 486 -4.93 6.30 -25.02
N LEU A 487 -5.95 5.45 -24.82
CA LEU A 487 -6.90 5.56 -23.71
C LEU A 487 -6.19 5.61 -22.36
N TYR A 488 -5.27 4.65 -22.12
CA TYR A 488 -4.46 4.64 -20.90
C TYR A 488 -3.74 5.97 -20.67
N ASN A 489 -3.10 6.51 -21.72
CA ASN A 489 -2.34 7.76 -21.61
C ASN A 489 -3.25 8.95 -21.28
N TYR A 490 -4.41 9.08 -21.95
CA TYR A 490 -5.35 10.16 -21.69
C TYR A 490 -5.94 10.06 -20.27
N LEU A 491 -6.29 8.86 -19.83
CA LEU A 491 -6.86 8.64 -18.50
C LEU A 491 -5.86 8.94 -17.39
N THR A 492 -4.64 8.39 -17.50
CA THR A 492 -3.64 8.46 -16.41
C THR A 492 -2.82 9.75 -16.41
N SER A 493 -2.81 10.51 -17.50
CA SER A 493 -2.06 11.77 -17.60
C SER A 493 -3.00 12.96 -17.65
N ASP A 494 -3.80 13.08 -18.72
CA ASP A 494 -4.57 14.30 -18.97
C ASP A 494 -5.79 14.42 -18.04
N ILE A 495 -6.60 13.35 -17.91
CA ILE A 495 -7.79 13.35 -17.03
C ILE A 495 -7.34 13.40 -15.56
N ARG A 496 -6.37 12.56 -15.17
CA ARG A 496 -5.85 12.56 -13.80
C ARG A 496 -5.26 13.91 -13.40
N GLY A 497 -4.62 14.61 -14.35
CA GLY A 497 -4.14 15.99 -14.14
C GLY A 497 -5.29 16.95 -13.81
N LEU A 498 -6.36 16.94 -14.61
CA LEU A 498 -7.55 17.78 -14.38
C LEU A 498 -8.27 17.44 -13.07
N MET A 499 -8.40 16.14 -12.74
CA MET A 499 -8.99 15.70 -11.49
C MET A 499 -8.19 16.18 -10.26
N ASN A 500 -6.85 16.09 -10.32
CA ASN A 500 -5.99 16.56 -9.23
C ASN A 500 -6.10 18.06 -8.99
N GLU A 501 -6.18 18.86 -10.07
CA GLU A 501 -6.37 20.31 -9.97
C GLU A 501 -7.69 20.67 -9.27
N GLN A 502 -8.75 19.90 -9.49
CA GLN A 502 -10.07 20.11 -8.91
C GLN A 502 -10.30 19.30 -7.62
N LYS A 503 -9.34 18.48 -7.18
CA LYS A 503 -9.46 17.55 -6.04
C LYS A 503 -10.67 16.61 -6.15
N MET A 504 -10.95 16.15 -7.36
CA MET A 504 -12.07 15.24 -7.69
C MET A 504 -11.59 13.79 -7.71
N THR A 505 -12.51 12.89 -7.38
CA THR A 505 -12.34 11.44 -7.56
C THR A 505 -12.88 11.01 -8.94
N ILE A 506 -12.52 9.80 -9.40
CA ILE A 506 -13.01 9.27 -10.68
C ILE A 506 -14.54 9.12 -10.72
N LYS A 507 -15.18 8.91 -9.56
CA LYS A 507 -16.65 8.83 -9.44
C LYS A 507 -17.37 10.16 -9.68
N GLU A 508 -16.67 11.25 -9.51
CA GLU A 508 -17.19 12.61 -9.69
C GLU A 508 -16.90 13.14 -11.11
N LEU A 509 -16.20 12.32 -11.94
CA LEU A 509 -15.86 12.68 -13.30
C LEU A 509 -17.13 12.77 -14.18
N ASN A 510 -17.32 13.88 -14.85
CA ASN A 510 -18.45 14.09 -15.77
C ASN A 510 -18.29 13.37 -17.11
N ILE A 511 -17.07 12.99 -17.50
CA ILE A 511 -16.82 12.27 -18.76
C ILE A 511 -17.24 10.81 -18.56
N THR A 512 -18.17 10.34 -19.37
CA THR A 512 -18.55 8.92 -19.35
C THR A 512 -17.50 8.05 -20.06
N PRO A 513 -17.40 6.76 -19.74
CA PRO A 513 -16.53 5.81 -20.46
C PRO A 513 -16.76 5.83 -21.99
N GLU A 514 -18.03 5.89 -22.43
CA GLU A 514 -18.45 6.00 -23.82
C GLU A 514 -17.87 7.27 -24.48
N ASN A 515 -18.07 8.45 -23.87
CA ASN A 515 -17.57 9.72 -24.40
C ASN A 515 -16.03 9.73 -24.52
N LEU A 516 -15.34 9.09 -23.57
CA LEU A 516 -13.89 8.97 -23.64
C LEU A 516 -13.48 8.03 -24.78
N ALA A 517 -14.15 6.91 -24.97
CA ALA A 517 -13.93 5.98 -26.07
C ALA A 517 -14.14 6.68 -27.43
N ASP A 518 -15.24 7.41 -27.59
CA ASP A 518 -15.52 8.22 -28.79
C ASP A 518 -14.38 9.20 -29.10
N LEU A 519 -13.87 9.91 -28.10
CA LEU A 519 -12.75 10.83 -28.30
C LEU A 519 -11.50 10.10 -28.82
N ILE A 520 -11.19 8.92 -28.27
CA ILE A 520 -10.06 8.09 -28.70
C ILE A 520 -10.25 7.62 -30.15
N VAL A 521 -11.45 7.18 -30.50
CA VAL A 521 -11.81 6.76 -31.88
C VAL A 521 -11.62 7.89 -32.89
N LEU A 522 -12.04 9.11 -32.55
CA LEU A 522 -11.86 10.30 -33.41
C LEU A 522 -10.37 10.61 -33.65
N ILE A 523 -9.54 10.44 -32.64
CA ILE A 523 -8.08 10.61 -32.77
C ILE A 523 -7.48 9.52 -33.69
N LEU A 524 -7.88 8.28 -33.49
CA LEU A 524 -7.36 7.13 -34.28
C LEU A 524 -7.77 7.22 -35.76
N LYS A 525 -8.99 7.67 -36.04
CA LYS A 525 -9.46 7.90 -37.38
C LYS A 525 -8.80 9.13 -38.05
N GLY A 526 -8.04 9.91 -37.27
CA GLY A 526 -7.41 11.14 -37.74
C GLY A 526 -8.41 12.28 -38.01
N GLU A 527 -9.62 12.18 -37.47
CA GLU A 527 -10.64 13.23 -37.58
C GLU A 527 -10.30 14.48 -36.76
N ILE A 528 -9.54 14.28 -35.69
CA ILE A 528 -9.01 15.33 -34.82
C ILE A 528 -7.53 15.11 -34.52
N SER A 529 -6.78 16.22 -34.39
CA SER A 529 -5.38 16.15 -33.93
C SER A 529 -5.30 15.96 -32.42
N SER A 530 -4.20 15.40 -31.92
CA SER A 530 -3.97 15.20 -30.47
C SER A 530 -4.03 16.51 -29.67
N ARG A 531 -3.69 17.66 -30.27
CA ARG A 531 -3.83 18.98 -29.65
C ARG A 531 -5.30 19.36 -29.49
N LEU A 532 -6.07 19.21 -30.55
CA LEU A 532 -7.50 19.51 -30.54
C LEU A 532 -8.24 18.59 -29.58
N ALA A 533 -7.86 17.31 -29.53
CA ALA A 533 -8.41 16.33 -28.57
C ALA A 533 -8.24 16.77 -27.12
N LYS A 534 -7.10 17.38 -26.77
CA LYS A 534 -6.88 17.91 -25.41
C LYS A 534 -7.75 19.13 -25.10
N ASP A 535 -8.03 19.97 -26.08
CA ASP A 535 -8.93 21.10 -25.90
C ASP A 535 -10.38 20.61 -25.75
N ILE A 536 -10.80 19.62 -26.57
CA ILE A 536 -12.10 18.96 -26.44
C ILE A 536 -12.23 18.25 -25.09
N LEU A 537 -11.21 17.52 -24.67
CA LEU A 537 -11.20 16.82 -23.36
C LEU A 537 -11.45 17.78 -22.18
N LYS A 538 -10.83 18.95 -22.19
CA LYS A 538 -11.09 19.97 -21.16
C LYS A 538 -12.53 20.44 -21.14
N GLU A 539 -13.13 20.59 -22.31
CA GLU A 539 -14.54 20.96 -22.42
C GLU A 539 -15.45 19.82 -21.92
N MET A 540 -15.17 18.58 -22.34
CA MET A 540 -15.87 17.39 -21.84
C MET A 540 -15.78 17.30 -20.31
N PHE A 541 -14.62 17.61 -19.75
CA PHE A 541 -14.41 17.59 -18.30
C PHE A 541 -15.30 18.60 -17.58
N LEU A 542 -15.49 19.78 -18.15
CA LEU A 542 -16.32 20.84 -17.57
C LEU A 542 -17.81 20.62 -17.79
N THR A 543 -18.19 20.11 -18.95
CA THR A 543 -19.59 20.08 -19.41
C THR A 543 -20.24 18.70 -19.39
N GLY A 544 -19.43 17.63 -19.47
CA GLY A 544 -19.92 16.24 -19.65
C GLY A 544 -20.45 15.95 -21.06
N LEU A 545 -20.33 16.88 -21.99
CA LEU A 545 -20.86 16.73 -23.36
C LEU A 545 -20.08 15.70 -24.17
N ASP A 546 -20.77 15.12 -25.15
CA ASP A 546 -20.20 14.22 -26.15
C ASP A 546 -19.16 14.95 -27.03
N PRO A 547 -18.00 14.36 -27.35
CA PRO A 547 -16.95 14.99 -28.13
C PRO A 547 -17.43 15.38 -29.55
N LYS A 548 -18.31 14.60 -30.17
CA LYS A 548 -18.87 14.90 -31.50
C LYS A 548 -19.76 16.14 -31.46
N GLN A 549 -20.52 16.30 -30.36
CA GLN A 549 -21.34 17.50 -30.15
C GLN A 549 -20.46 18.74 -29.98
N ILE A 550 -19.40 18.69 -29.20
CA ILE A 550 -18.45 19.81 -29.00
C ILE A 550 -17.81 20.19 -30.34
N ILE A 551 -17.43 19.20 -31.15
CA ILE A 551 -16.86 19.43 -32.48
C ILE A 551 -17.86 20.14 -33.39
N GLN A 552 -19.15 19.78 -33.39
CA GLN A 552 -20.19 20.41 -34.18
C GLN A 552 -20.46 21.83 -33.73
N GLU A 553 -20.66 22.06 -32.44
CA GLU A 553 -20.97 23.39 -31.89
C GLU A 553 -19.85 24.40 -32.10
N LYS A 554 -18.59 23.97 -32.04
CA LYS A 554 -17.42 24.84 -32.19
C LYS A 554 -16.83 24.85 -33.60
N GLY A 555 -17.39 24.08 -34.54
CA GLY A 555 -16.90 23.99 -35.91
C GLY A 555 -15.46 23.47 -36.02
N LEU A 556 -15.05 22.56 -35.13
CA LEU A 556 -13.67 22.11 -34.94
C LEU A 556 -13.29 20.91 -35.83
N LYS A 557 -13.89 20.76 -37.00
CA LYS A 557 -13.51 19.66 -37.91
C LYS A 557 -12.09 19.85 -38.43
N GLN A 558 -11.34 18.75 -38.49
CA GLN A 558 -10.02 18.73 -39.13
C GLN A 558 -10.20 19.08 -40.62
N ILE A 559 -9.37 20.00 -41.12
CA ILE A 559 -9.36 20.36 -42.52
C ILE A 559 -8.75 19.19 -43.29
N SER A 560 -9.60 18.41 -43.95
CA SER A 560 -9.19 17.30 -44.85
C SER A 560 -9.11 17.72 -46.31
N ASP A 561 -9.51 18.96 -46.62
CA ASP A 561 -9.48 19.47 -47.97
C ASP A 561 -8.03 19.68 -48.43
N GLY A 562 -7.58 18.79 -49.31
CA GLY A 562 -6.21 18.77 -49.82
C GLY A 562 -5.81 20.06 -50.54
N GLU A 563 -6.78 20.81 -51.16
CA GLU A 563 -6.48 22.07 -51.80
C GLU A 563 -6.26 23.18 -50.78
N LEU A 564 -7.08 23.25 -49.74
CA LEU A 564 -6.92 24.23 -48.68
C LEU A 564 -5.62 24.01 -47.89
N LEU A 565 -5.24 22.75 -47.63
CA LEU A 565 -3.97 22.42 -46.97
C LEU A 565 -2.77 22.80 -47.84
N LYS A 566 -2.85 22.62 -49.17
CA LYS A 566 -1.81 23.08 -50.11
C LYS A 566 -1.68 24.60 -50.11
N GLN A 567 -2.77 25.35 -50.13
CA GLN A 567 -2.76 26.81 -50.04
C GLN A 567 -2.06 27.29 -48.75
N ILE A 568 -2.39 26.68 -47.59
CA ILE A 568 -1.75 27.01 -46.32
C ILE A 568 -0.24 26.75 -46.40
N VAL A 569 0.19 25.63 -46.99
CA VAL A 569 1.61 25.29 -47.15
C VAL A 569 2.32 26.27 -48.08
N GLU A 570 1.72 26.63 -49.19
CA GLU A 570 2.30 27.60 -50.12
C GLU A 570 2.48 28.98 -49.46
N GLU A 571 1.51 29.44 -48.66
CA GLU A 571 1.63 30.66 -47.89
C GLU A 571 2.75 30.57 -46.85
N VAL A 572 2.86 29.45 -46.11
CA VAL A 572 3.91 29.25 -45.13
C VAL A 572 5.30 29.24 -45.77
N ILE A 573 5.45 28.63 -46.94
CA ILE A 573 6.68 28.63 -47.73
C ILE A 573 7.04 30.09 -48.14
N LYS A 574 6.07 30.86 -48.63
CA LYS A 574 6.28 32.26 -49.03
C LYS A 574 6.67 33.17 -47.85
N GLU A 575 6.07 32.95 -46.69
CA GLU A 575 6.30 33.77 -45.49
C GLU A 575 7.62 33.45 -44.77
N ASN A 576 8.19 32.23 -44.96
CA ASN A 576 9.35 31.78 -44.25
C ASN A 576 10.54 31.36 -45.15
N PRO A 577 11.04 32.24 -46.04
CA PRO A 577 12.06 31.89 -47.02
C PRO A 577 13.39 31.40 -46.35
N LYS A 578 13.73 31.96 -45.19
CA LYS A 578 14.93 31.54 -44.46
C LYS A 578 14.86 30.07 -43.98
N ALA A 579 13.69 29.63 -43.49
CA ALA A 579 13.49 28.27 -43.03
C ALA A 579 13.50 27.28 -44.22
N VAL A 580 12.97 27.70 -45.36
CA VAL A 580 13.02 26.96 -46.62
C VAL A 580 14.47 26.76 -47.07
N ASP A 581 15.29 27.81 -47.05
CA ASP A 581 16.72 27.75 -47.39
C ASP A 581 17.51 26.86 -46.42
N ASP A 582 17.20 26.94 -45.15
CA ASP A 582 17.82 26.08 -44.12
C ASP A 582 17.48 24.58 -44.32
N TYR A 583 16.24 24.27 -44.69
CA TYR A 583 15.84 22.89 -45.02
C TYR A 583 16.56 22.40 -46.28
N LYS A 584 16.66 23.20 -47.35
CA LYS A 584 17.43 22.87 -48.57
C LYS A 584 18.94 22.66 -48.32
N LYS A 585 19.47 23.26 -47.25
CA LYS A 585 20.83 23.04 -46.75
C LYS A 585 20.98 21.80 -45.82
N GLY A 586 19.90 20.99 -45.66
CA GLY A 586 19.93 19.73 -44.91
C GLY A 586 19.60 19.86 -43.41
N LYS A 587 19.07 21.02 -42.96
CA LYS A 587 18.67 21.19 -41.55
C LYS A 587 17.25 20.66 -41.32
N GLU A 588 17.09 19.44 -40.87
CA GLU A 588 15.75 18.85 -40.62
C GLU A 588 14.89 19.61 -39.62
N ASN A 589 15.50 20.33 -38.64
CA ASN A 589 14.75 21.18 -37.71
C ASN A 589 13.96 22.29 -38.38
N ALA A 590 14.37 22.76 -39.58
CA ALA A 590 13.64 23.75 -40.34
C ALA A 590 12.29 23.22 -40.88
N LEU A 591 12.21 21.94 -41.22
CA LEU A 591 10.93 21.31 -41.61
C LEU A 591 9.96 21.26 -40.44
N GLN A 592 10.44 20.94 -39.23
CA GLN A 592 9.60 20.95 -38.01
C GLN A 592 9.05 22.38 -37.74
N PHE A 593 9.87 23.40 -37.94
CA PHE A 593 9.41 24.79 -37.82
C PHE A 593 8.33 25.12 -38.82
N LEU A 594 8.49 24.74 -40.10
CA LEU A 594 7.50 24.98 -41.16
C LEU A 594 6.18 24.26 -40.88
N ILE A 595 6.24 22.99 -40.40
CA ILE A 595 5.06 22.25 -39.94
C ILE A 595 4.37 23.01 -38.80
N GLY A 596 5.13 23.51 -37.83
CA GLY A 596 4.61 24.34 -36.74
C GLY A 596 3.88 25.59 -37.21
N GLN A 597 4.40 26.29 -38.24
CA GLN A 597 3.74 27.46 -38.85
C GLN A 597 2.46 27.08 -39.60
N ALA A 598 2.47 25.98 -40.36
CA ALA A 598 1.28 25.44 -41.02
C ALA A 598 0.18 25.06 -40.02
N MET A 599 0.55 24.41 -38.95
CA MET A 599 -0.35 24.09 -37.83
C MET A 599 -0.93 25.35 -37.17
N ARG A 600 -0.11 26.38 -36.99
CA ARG A 600 -0.57 27.65 -36.43
C ARG A 600 -1.57 28.37 -37.33
N LYS A 601 -1.30 28.41 -38.66
CA LYS A 601 -2.21 29.02 -39.66
C LYS A 601 -3.52 28.25 -39.77
N SER A 602 -3.49 26.94 -39.72
CA SER A 602 -4.70 26.11 -39.71
C SER A 602 -5.43 26.12 -38.36
N LYS A 603 -5.00 26.95 -37.38
CA LYS A 603 -5.52 26.99 -36.00
C LYS A 603 -5.53 25.62 -35.31
N GLY A 604 -4.59 24.75 -35.66
CA GLY A 604 -4.48 23.38 -35.12
C GLY A 604 -5.40 22.37 -35.81
N GLN A 605 -6.16 22.77 -36.83
CA GLN A 605 -7.12 21.91 -37.55
C GLN A 605 -6.48 21.08 -38.69
N GLY A 606 -5.21 21.28 -39.03
CA GLY A 606 -4.50 20.49 -40.04
C GLY A 606 -3.84 19.25 -39.43
N ASN A 607 -3.64 18.18 -40.24
CA ASN A 607 -2.87 17.02 -39.84
C ASN A 607 -1.35 17.26 -40.02
N PRO A 608 -0.52 17.17 -38.98
CA PRO A 608 0.92 17.43 -39.07
C PRO A 608 1.64 16.54 -40.09
N ASP A 609 1.21 15.27 -40.24
CA ASP A 609 1.83 14.34 -41.19
C ASP A 609 1.45 14.66 -42.64
N ILE A 610 0.22 15.13 -42.86
CA ILE A 610 -0.20 15.61 -44.17
C ILE A 610 0.57 16.89 -44.52
N PHE A 611 0.70 17.85 -43.61
CA PHE A 611 1.55 19.02 -43.81
C PHE A 611 3.00 18.67 -44.08
N ARG A 612 3.55 17.68 -43.37
CA ARG A 612 4.91 17.17 -43.62
C ARG A 612 5.09 16.64 -45.04
N ASN A 613 4.12 15.85 -45.50
CA ASN A 613 4.15 15.28 -46.86
C ASN A 613 4.00 16.35 -47.95
N ILE A 614 3.06 17.28 -47.76
CA ILE A 614 2.88 18.39 -48.70
C ILE A 614 4.09 19.33 -48.70
N LEU A 615 4.67 19.66 -47.54
CA LEU A 615 5.89 20.47 -47.47
C LEU A 615 7.06 19.78 -48.16
N LYS A 616 7.28 18.48 -47.92
CA LYS A 616 8.34 17.73 -48.59
C LYS A 616 8.17 17.64 -50.11
N ALA A 617 6.93 17.65 -50.58
CA ALA A 617 6.64 17.61 -52.01
C ALA A 617 6.81 18.97 -52.69
N ASN A 618 6.77 20.09 -51.95
CA ASN A 618 6.84 21.46 -52.48
C ASN A 618 8.15 22.19 -52.14
N LEU A 619 9.04 21.60 -51.33
CA LEU A 619 10.37 22.11 -50.99
C LEU A 619 11.48 21.45 -51.76
#